data_4780a1e4ad8d89b5f15bc20cb8ae7059
#
_entry.id   4780a1e4ad8d89b5f15bc20cb8ae7059
#
_cell.length_a   1.000
_cell.length_b   1.000
_cell.length_c   1.000
_cell.angle_alpha   90.00
_cell.angle_beta   90.00
_cell.angle_gamma   90.00
#
_symmetry.space_group_name_H-M   'P 1'
#
loop_
_entity.id
_entity.type
_entity.pdbx_description
1 polymer ?
#
loop_
_entity_poly.entity_id
_entity_poly.type
_entity_poly.pdbx_seq_one_letter_code
_entity_poly.pdbx_strand_id
1 'polypeptide(L)'
;GSHDLTVFSGIAQLFDKEEKKRPKAVMQTFMYAMLYQQQEGDCTVEPGVVIIRSLFKEADTKLSCKPERQNIPVNDFNDYKEEFSTAFAQCLDDIFDPALPFTQTQDSGKCKYCPFTVICKR
;
A
#
# COMPACT_ATOMS: atom_id res chain seq x y z
N GLY A 1 -0.55 -15.85 -4.58
CA GLY A 1 0.25 -16.37 -3.50
C GLY A 1 0.60 -15.33 -2.45
N SER A 2 1.17 -15.79 -1.34
CA SER A 2 1.55 -14.93 -0.20
C SER A 2 2.68 -13.94 -0.53
N HIS A 3 3.50 -14.20 -1.52
CA HIS A 3 4.57 -13.31 -1.98
C HIS A 3 4.08 -11.95 -2.53
N ASP A 4 2.85 -11.91 -3.04
CA ASP A 4 2.32 -10.67 -3.64
C ASP A 4 1.92 -9.62 -2.57
N LEU A 5 1.81 -10.01 -1.29
CA LEU A 5 1.38 -9.12 -0.23
C LEU A 5 2.51 -8.24 0.34
N THR A 6 3.76 -8.67 0.18
CA THR A 6 4.95 -8.02 0.76
C THR A 6 5.84 -7.34 -0.28
N VAL A 7 5.44 -7.39 -1.55
CA VAL A 7 6.25 -6.88 -2.66
C VAL A 7 5.54 -5.72 -3.34
N PHE A 8 6.29 -4.67 -3.66
CA PHE A 8 5.84 -3.51 -4.43
C PHE A 8 6.93 -3.05 -5.41
N SER A 9 6.56 -2.31 -6.44
CA SER A 9 7.49 -1.83 -7.48
C SER A 9 8.02 -0.42 -7.22
N GLY A 10 7.40 0.32 -6.32
CA GLY A 10 7.73 1.69 -5.95
C GLY A 10 6.55 2.35 -5.24
N ILE A 11 6.77 3.49 -4.62
CA ILE A 11 5.72 4.22 -3.87
C ILE A 11 4.55 4.60 -4.76
N ALA A 12 4.80 5.00 -6.00
CA ALA A 12 3.74 5.36 -6.94
C ALA A 12 2.70 4.25 -7.13
N GLN A 13 3.11 2.97 -7.13
CA GLN A 13 2.18 1.83 -7.24
C GLN A 13 1.17 1.77 -6.09
N LEU A 14 1.56 2.21 -4.89
CA LEU A 14 0.70 2.17 -3.71
C LEU A 14 -0.51 3.09 -3.85
N PHE A 15 -0.37 4.18 -4.60
CA PHE A 15 -1.37 5.23 -4.76
C PHE A 15 -2.01 5.27 -6.15
N ASP A 16 -1.55 4.45 -7.09
CA ASP A 16 -2.09 4.40 -8.45
C ASP A 16 -3.54 3.88 -8.43
N LYS A 17 -4.46 4.72 -8.90
CA LYS A 17 -5.90 4.42 -8.96
C LYS A 17 -6.23 3.30 -9.95
N GLU A 18 -5.42 3.17 -11.01
CA GLU A 18 -5.59 2.18 -12.08
C GLU A 18 -4.90 0.84 -11.79
N GLU A 19 -4.02 0.80 -10.78
CA GLU A 19 -3.32 -0.44 -10.39
C GLU A 19 -4.32 -1.49 -9.85
N LYS A 20 -4.45 -2.59 -10.58
CA LYS A 20 -5.40 -3.67 -10.23
C LYS A 20 -4.94 -4.49 -9.03
N LYS A 21 -3.62 -4.67 -8.88
CA LYS A 21 -2.99 -5.46 -7.82
C LYS A 21 -2.22 -4.59 -6.84
N ARG A 22 -2.84 -3.51 -6.39
CA ARG A 22 -2.23 -2.60 -5.43
C ARG A 22 -1.86 -3.34 -4.14
N PRO A 23 -0.60 -3.30 -3.69
CA PRO A 23 -0.15 -4.00 -2.48
C PRO A 23 -0.61 -3.26 -1.22
N LYS A 24 -1.87 -3.43 -0.85
CA LYS A 24 -2.52 -2.72 0.27
C LYS A 24 -1.83 -2.96 1.61
N ALA A 25 -1.28 -4.17 1.81
CA ALA A 25 -0.57 -4.50 3.05
C ALA A 25 0.71 -3.66 3.20
N VAL A 26 1.44 -3.43 2.11
CA VAL A 26 2.63 -2.56 2.11
C VAL A 26 2.25 -1.12 2.45
N MET A 27 1.22 -0.59 1.78
CA MET A 27 0.72 0.77 2.05
C MET A 27 0.34 0.94 3.53
N GLN A 28 -0.43 -0.01 4.08
CA GLN A 28 -0.87 0.02 5.47
C GLN A 28 0.32 -0.06 6.45
N THR A 29 1.30 -0.91 6.16
CA THR A 29 2.49 -1.08 7.00
C THR A 29 3.35 0.18 6.98
N PHE A 30 3.50 0.84 5.83
CA PHE A 30 4.20 2.12 5.73
C PHE A 30 3.47 3.24 6.48
N MET A 31 2.14 3.27 6.43
CA MET A 31 1.35 4.20 7.22
C MET A 31 1.59 3.99 8.73
N TYR A 32 1.64 2.74 9.19
CA TYR A 32 1.96 2.46 10.60
C TYR A 32 3.38 2.87 10.97
N ALA A 33 4.37 2.63 10.09
CA ALA A 33 5.75 3.08 10.31
C ALA A 33 5.82 4.61 10.44
N MET A 34 5.13 5.34 9.56
CA MET A 34 5.03 6.80 9.61
C MET A 34 4.42 7.29 10.92
N LEU A 35 3.29 6.70 11.34
CA LEU A 35 2.62 7.06 12.59
C LEU A 35 3.48 6.73 13.82
N TYR A 36 4.18 5.60 13.80
CA TYR A 36 5.09 5.22 14.86
C TYR A 36 6.22 6.24 15.03
N GLN A 37 6.84 6.67 13.92
CA GLN A 37 7.88 7.70 13.97
C GLN A 37 7.35 9.08 14.40
N GLN A 38 6.10 9.42 14.13
CA GLN A 38 5.49 10.65 14.66
C GLN A 38 5.39 10.63 16.18
N GLN A 39 5.18 9.47 16.77
CA GLN A 39 5.06 9.30 18.22
C GLN A 39 6.42 9.18 18.91
N GLU A 40 7.32 8.37 18.36
CA GLU A 40 8.60 8.00 19.00
C GLU A 40 9.79 8.86 18.54
N GLY A 41 9.60 9.70 17.51
CA GLY A 41 10.67 10.46 16.86
C GLY A 41 11.31 9.71 15.70
N ASP A 42 12.27 10.37 15.05
CA ASP A 42 12.99 9.81 13.90
C ASP A 42 13.89 8.66 14.35
N CYS A 43 13.42 7.45 14.17
CA CYS A 43 14.14 6.21 14.44
C CYS A 43 14.13 5.30 13.22
N THR A 44 15.05 4.35 13.18
CA THR A 44 15.03 3.28 12.18
C THR A 44 13.85 2.35 12.44
N VAL A 45 13.03 2.15 11.41
CA VAL A 45 11.88 1.23 11.46
C VAL A 45 11.99 0.26 10.31
N GLU A 46 12.12 -1.02 10.61
CA GLU A 46 12.01 -2.10 9.62
C GLU A 46 10.54 -2.55 9.55
N PRO A 47 9.78 -2.14 8.51
CA PRO A 47 8.40 -2.52 8.38
C PRO A 47 8.27 -3.97 7.90
N GLY A 48 7.34 -4.72 8.48
CA GLY A 48 7.14 -6.13 8.13
C GLY A 48 5.68 -6.56 8.20
N VAL A 49 5.36 -7.65 7.49
CA VAL A 49 4.03 -8.25 7.46
C VAL A 49 4.13 -9.73 7.83
N VAL A 50 3.44 -10.14 8.89
CA VAL A 50 3.34 -11.54 9.27
C VAL A 50 2.15 -12.18 8.57
N ILE A 51 2.42 -13.18 7.73
CA ILE A 51 1.39 -13.92 7.03
C ILE A 51 1.13 -15.22 7.78
N ILE A 52 0.02 -15.29 8.52
CA ILE A 52 -0.31 -16.42 9.41
C ILE A 52 -0.31 -17.77 8.68
N ARG A 53 -0.78 -17.81 7.43
CA ARG A 53 -0.82 -19.06 6.64
C ARG A 53 0.56 -19.63 6.30
N SER A 54 1.61 -18.81 6.36
CA SER A 54 2.99 -19.20 6.06
C SER A 54 3.89 -19.27 7.29
N LEU A 55 3.34 -19.07 8.49
CA LEU A 55 4.08 -19.02 9.76
C LEU A 55 4.92 -20.28 10.04
N PHE A 56 4.46 -21.44 9.56
CA PHE A 56 5.15 -22.74 9.72
C PHE A 56 6.02 -23.13 8.50
N LYS A 57 6.08 -22.25 7.50
CA LYS A 57 7.03 -22.31 6.39
C LYS A 57 8.04 -21.21 6.60
N GLU A 58 9.08 -21.10 5.82
CA GLU A 58 10.01 -19.97 5.90
C GLU A 58 9.24 -18.64 5.85
N ALA A 59 9.00 -18.05 7.02
CA ALA A 59 8.22 -16.82 7.17
C ALA A 59 9.16 -15.64 6.95
N ASP A 60 9.37 -15.25 5.70
CA ASP A 60 9.94 -13.95 5.41
C ASP A 60 8.87 -12.89 5.65
N THR A 61 9.06 -12.08 6.69
CA THR A 61 8.16 -10.99 7.07
C THR A 61 8.53 -9.68 6.40
N LYS A 62 9.70 -9.61 5.73
CA LYS A 62 10.25 -8.39 5.16
C LYS A 62 9.46 -7.94 3.93
N LEU A 63 9.30 -6.63 3.84
CA LEU A 63 8.84 -6.01 2.61
C LEU A 63 9.98 -5.93 1.60
N SER A 64 9.66 -6.02 0.33
CA SER A 64 10.64 -5.92 -0.76
C SER A 64 10.15 -4.98 -1.84
N CYS A 65 11.00 -4.04 -2.23
CA CYS A 65 10.81 -3.22 -3.41
C CYS A 65 11.44 -3.93 -4.62
N LYS A 66 10.66 -4.08 -5.69
CA LYS A 66 11.11 -4.67 -6.95
C LYS A 66 10.95 -3.70 -8.11
N PRO A 67 11.79 -2.65 -8.18
CA PRO A 67 11.85 -1.86 -9.38
C PRO A 67 12.49 -2.72 -10.48
N GLU A 68 11.75 -3.01 -11.54
CA GLU A 68 12.16 -3.85 -12.65
C GLU A 68 12.53 -5.30 -12.24
N ARG A 69 13.83 -5.66 -12.26
CA ARG A 69 14.33 -7.01 -11.98
C ARG A 69 15.06 -7.16 -10.65
N GLN A 70 15.27 -6.05 -9.94
CA GLN A 70 15.97 -6.06 -8.65
C GLN A 70 15.00 -6.38 -7.52
N ASN A 71 15.47 -7.08 -6.50
CA ASN A 71 14.72 -7.33 -5.28
C ASN A 71 15.46 -6.68 -4.12
N ILE A 72 14.97 -5.53 -3.67
CA ILE A 72 15.58 -4.71 -2.63
C ILE A 72 14.76 -4.86 -1.35
N PRO A 73 15.31 -5.48 -0.29
CA PRO A 73 14.59 -5.57 0.98
C PRO A 73 14.45 -4.19 1.60
N VAL A 74 13.31 -3.94 2.24
CA VAL A 74 13.07 -2.71 2.99
C VAL A 74 13.61 -2.90 4.41
N ASN A 75 14.81 -2.40 4.66
CA ASN A 75 15.45 -2.50 5.97
C ASN A 75 15.16 -1.27 6.86
N ASP A 76 14.82 -0.14 6.25
CA ASP A 76 14.45 1.07 6.96
C ASP A 76 13.38 1.85 6.21
N PHE A 77 12.30 2.18 6.89
CA PHE A 77 11.24 3.03 6.33
C PHE A 77 11.75 4.42 5.94
N ASN A 78 12.80 4.92 6.56
CA ASN A 78 13.38 6.23 6.25
C ASN A 78 13.80 6.35 4.77
N ASP A 79 14.17 5.25 4.11
CA ASP A 79 14.51 5.24 2.68
C ASP A 79 13.33 5.60 1.77
N TYR A 80 12.09 5.45 2.27
CA TYR A 80 10.84 5.69 1.53
C TYR A 80 9.98 6.79 2.15
N LYS A 81 10.35 7.29 3.34
CA LYS A 81 9.53 8.19 4.16
C LYS A 81 9.08 9.44 3.43
N GLU A 82 10.02 10.12 2.77
CA GLU A 82 9.73 11.39 2.10
C GLU A 82 8.76 11.19 0.93
N GLU A 83 9.06 10.24 0.05
CA GLU A 83 8.22 9.93 -1.11
C GLU A 83 6.84 9.43 -0.68
N PHE A 84 6.79 8.52 0.31
CA PHE A 84 5.54 8.00 0.85
C PHE A 84 4.68 9.08 1.50
N SER A 85 5.28 9.92 2.34
CA SER A 85 4.54 10.99 3.04
C SER A 85 3.97 12.02 2.06
N THR A 86 4.71 12.37 1.02
CA THR A 86 4.25 13.28 -0.04
C THR A 86 3.08 12.67 -0.80
N ALA A 87 3.19 11.42 -1.23
CA ALA A 87 2.12 10.74 -1.95
C ALA A 87 0.87 10.50 -1.08
N PHE A 88 1.07 10.21 0.21
CA PHE A 88 -0.01 10.02 1.16
C PHE A 88 -0.76 11.33 1.42
N ALA A 89 -0.04 12.45 1.62
CA ALA A 89 -0.64 13.77 1.77
C ALA A 89 -1.46 14.17 0.54
N GLN A 90 -0.92 13.96 -0.66
CA GLN A 90 -1.64 14.21 -1.92
C GLN A 90 -2.92 13.36 -2.02
N CYS A 91 -2.86 12.09 -1.61
CA CYS A 91 -4.03 11.22 -1.59
C CYS A 91 -5.12 11.75 -0.65
N LEU A 92 -4.75 12.26 0.52
CA LEU A 92 -5.68 12.88 1.46
C LEU A 92 -6.26 14.18 0.91
N ASP A 93 -5.45 15.04 0.32
CA ASP A 93 -5.90 16.27 -0.32
C ASP A 93 -6.92 15.96 -1.42
N ASP A 94 -6.67 14.96 -2.27
CA ASP A 94 -7.62 14.52 -3.31
C ASP A 94 -8.95 14.05 -2.71
N ILE A 95 -8.93 13.32 -1.59
CA ILE A 95 -10.14 12.81 -0.92
C ILE A 95 -11.01 13.96 -0.36
N PHE A 96 -10.35 14.99 0.17
CA PHE A 96 -11.03 16.13 0.81
C PHE A 96 -11.25 17.30 -0.13
N ASP A 97 -10.81 17.24 -1.38
CA ASP A 97 -11.03 18.29 -2.36
C ASP A 97 -12.48 18.27 -2.87
N PRO A 98 -13.30 19.31 -2.54
CA PRO A 98 -14.68 19.37 -2.99
C PRO A 98 -14.84 19.56 -4.50
N ALA A 99 -13.77 19.97 -5.21
CA ALA A 99 -13.76 20.09 -6.66
C ALA A 99 -13.57 18.74 -7.39
N LEU A 100 -13.09 17.71 -6.68
CA LEU A 100 -12.90 16.38 -7.24
C LEU A 100 -14.13 15.49 -6.94
N PRO A 101 -14.98 15.17 -7.92
CA PRO A 101 -16.15 14.32 -7.68
C PRO A 101 -15.73 12.86 -7.47
N PHE A 102 -16.48 12.15 -6.62
CA PHE A 102 -16.38 10.71 -6.55
C PHE A 102 -16.90 10.08 -7.85
N THR A 103 -16.08 9.26 -8.48
CA THR A 103 -16.41 8.57 -9.73
C THR A 103 -16.46 7.08 -9.54
N GLN A 104 -17.29 6.41 -10.36
CA GLN A 104 -17.34 4.95 -10.36
C GLN A 104 -16.03 4.38 -10.94
N THR A 105 -15.55 3.27 -10.33
CA THR A 105 -14.39 2.55 -10.88
C THR A 105 -14.68 2.03 -12.29
N GLN A 106 -13.69 2.08 -13.17
CA GLN A 106 -13.75 1.45 -14.50
C GLN A 106 -13.48 -0.06 -14.43
N ASP A 107 -12.90 -0.54 -13.34
CA ASP A 107 -12.63 -1.97 -13.12
C ASP A 107 -13.90 -2.71 -12.63
N SER A 108 -14.59 -3.37 -13.56
CA SER A 108 -15.77 -4.18 -13.25
C SER A 108 -15.48 -5.36 -12.32
N GLY A 109 -14.22 -5.82 -12.27
CA GLY A 109 -13.79 -6.88 -11.35
C GLY A 109 -13.97 -6.50 -9.88
N LYS A 110 -13.80 -5.22 -9.54
CA LYS A 110 -14.05 -4.70 -8.19
C LYS A 110 -15.53 -4.71 -7.80
N CYS A 111 -16.42 -4.73 -8.80
CA CYS A 111 -17.88 -4.74 -8.58
C CYS A 111 -18.44 -6.15 -8.33
N LYS A 112 -17.71 -7.20 -8.70
CA LYS A 112 -18.23 -8.59 -8.69
C LYS A 112 -18.79 -9.04 -7.34
N TYR A 113 -18.21 -8.58 -6.23
CA TYR A 113 -18.65 -8.92 -4.87
C TYR A 113 -19.04 -7.67 -4.06
N CYS A 114 -19.28 -6.55 -4.73
CA CYS A 114 -19.65 -5.31 -4.08
C CYS A 114 -21.16 -5.35 -3.71
N PRO A 115 -21.52 -5.09 -2.44
CA PRO A 115 -22.94 -5.08 -2.04
C PRO A 115 -23.73 -3.90 -2.62
N PHE A 116 -23.07 -2.91 -3.21
CA PHE A 116 -23.68 -1.69 -3.72
C PHE A 116 -23.86 -1.65 -5.24
N THR A 117 -23.76 -2.81 -5.92
CA THR A 117 -23.93 -2.89 -7.39
C THR A 117 -25.24 -2.33 -7.88
N VAL A 118 -26.33 -2.54 -7.11
CA VAL A 118 -27.67 -2.03 -7.45
C VAL A 118 -27.69 -0.49 -7.46
N ILE A 119 -27.04 0.15 -6.48
CA ILE A 119 -26.93 1.62 -6.40
C ILE A 119 -26.11 2.17 -7.57
N CYS A 120 -25.06 1.47 -7.92
CA CYS A 120 -24.17 1.84 -9.03
C CYS A 120 -24.73 1.49 -10.42
N LYS A 121 -25.86 0.77 -10.48
CA LYS A 121 -26.47 0.25 -11.73
C LYS A 121 -25.50 -0.62 -12.55
N ARG A 122 -24.76 -1.50 -11.89
CA ARG A 122 -23.79 -2.45 -12.48
C ARG A 122 -24.08 -3.89 -12.09
#